data_1adcc6a5c56df63126789533217ced55
#
_entry.id   1adcc6a5c56df63126789533217ced55
#
_cell.length_a   1.000
_cell.length_b   1.000
_cell.length_c   1.000
_cell.angle_alpha   90.00
_cell.angle_beta   90.00
_cell.angle_gamma   90.00
#
_symmetry.space_group_name_H-M   'P 1'
#
loop_
_entity.id
_entity.type
_entity.pdbx_description
1 polymer ?
#
loop_
_entity_poly.entity_id
_entity_poly.type
_entity_poly.pdbx_seq_one_letter_code
_entity_poly.pdbx_strand_id
1 'polypeptide(L)'
;MCSGRVDLEFVLRAFSNGMDGVFIGGCRLNECNYITHGNYHALTVVLLCKKIMEHIGLNPDRLRIEFMSSAEGIFFAEVMSKFGSKVMELGPLGKGEGIDQNELKSKLEEIRKLVPYIKVVKNEKLASRLENPEQYDKFFTKDEIDKLLSEVISYYIDPEKCQACMTCAKRCPVEAIISAKNQVHVIEQEKCIKCGTCFEVCPTKFSAVTKIIGAPVPPPLPEEKRTIVRKKKEKGEGDKE
;
A
#
# COMPACT_ATOMS: atom_id res chain seq x y z
N MET A 1 -17.41 -3.41 -17.32
CA MET A 1 -16.33 -3.37 -16.30
C MET A 1 -16.72 -2.31 -15.28
N CYS A 2 -16.62 -2.56 -13.97
CA CYS A 2 -17.10 -1.64 -12.93
C CYS A 2 -15.98 -0.69 -12.50
N SER A 3 -16.31 0.57 -12.15
CA SER A 3 -15.37 1.53 -11.54
C SER A 3 -14.71 1.01 -10.25
N GLY A 4 -15.37 0.09 -9.54
CA GLY A 4 -14.77 -0.59 -8.39
C GLY A 4 -13.49 -1.41 -8.67
N ARG A 5 -13.12 -1.58 -9.96
CA ARG A 5 -11.83 -2.18 -10.36
C ARG A 5 -10.69 -1.16 -10.42
N VAL A 6 -11.00 0.12 -10.25
CA VAL A 6 -9.97 1.15 -10.17
C VAL A 6 -9.14 0.93 -8.91
N ASP A 7 -7.85 0.78 -9.09
CA ASP A 7 -6.88 0.57 -8.02
C ASP A 7 -6.04 1.84 -7.82
N LEU A 8 -5.61 2.07 -6.59
CA LEU A 8 -4.71 3.18 -6.24
C LEU A 8 -3.45 3.19 -7.13
N GLU A 9 -2.90 2.00 -7.42
CA GLU A 9 -1.73 1.85 -8.29
C GLU A 9 -1.99 2.37 -9.71
N PHE A 10 -3.19 2.18 -10.27
CA PHE A 10 -3.52 2.65 -11.62
C PHE A 10 -3.51 4.16 -11.70
N VAL A 11 -4.06 4.84 -10.69
CA VAL A 11 -4.11 6.31 -10.63
C VAL A 11 -2.70 6.88 -10.45
N LEU A 12 -1.93 6.38 -9.49
CA LEU A 12 -0.56 6.83 -9.26
C LEU A 12 0.36 6.55 -10.45
N ARG A 13 0.16 5.43 -11.14
CA ARG A 13 0.89 5.09 -12.38
C ARG A 13 0.57 6.07 -13.51
N ALA A 14 -0.68 6.51 -13.65
CA ALA A 14 -1.04 7.51 -14.64
C ALA A 14 -0.26 8.81 -14.42
N PHE A 15 -0.20 9.31 -13.19
CA PHE A 15 0.60 10.48 -12.83
C PHE A 15 2.11 10.24 -13.00
N SER A 16 2.63 9.08 -12.62
CA SER A 16 4.03 8.71 -12.83
C SER A 16 4.42 8.66 -14.32
N ASN A 17 3.46 8.39 -15.20
CA ASN A 17 3.61 8.45 -16.65
C ASN A 17 3.39 9.86 -17.23
N GLY A 18 3.22 10.89 -16.41
CA GLY A 18 3.11 12.28 -16.83
C GLY A 18 1.72 12.74 -17.25
N MET A 19 0.66 12.02 -16.86
CA MET A 19 -0.72 12.50 -17.11
C MET A 19 -1.03 13.70 -16.22
N ASP A 20 -1.51 14.81 -16.82
CA ASP A 20 -1.83 16.04 -16.12
C ASP A 20 -3.08 15.95 -15.25
N GLY A 21 -3.97 15.03 -15.56
CA GLY A 21 -5.17 14.76 -14.79
C GLY A 21 -5.73 13.36 -15.03
N VAL A 22 -6.45 12.83 -14.05
CA VAL A 22 -7.11 11.53 -14.12
C VAL A 22 -8.58 11.68 -13.78
N PHE A 23 -9.44 11.21 -14.68
CA PHE A 23 -10.90 11.20 -14.49
C PHE A 23 -11.40 9.77 -14.34
N ILE A 24 -12.24 9.52 -13.35
CA ILE A 24 -12.87 8.23 -13.10
C ILE A 24 -14.38 8.41 -13.18
N GLY A 25 -15.02 7.73 -14.14
CA GLY A 25 -16.48 7.69 -14.27
C GLY A 25 -17.03 6.40 -13.68
N GLY A 26 -18.10 6.49 -12.92
CA GLY A 26 -18.79 5.36 -12.33
C GLY A 26 -20.32 5.46 -12.46
N CYS A 27 -21.02 4.31 -12.31
CA CYS A 27 -22.47 4.32 -12.17
C CYS A 27 -22.86 5.08 -10.89
N ARG A 28 -24.08 5.62 -10.85
CA ARG A 28 -24.59 6.38 -9.71
C ARG A 28 -24.44 5.57 -8.41
N LEU A 29 -24.14 6.26 -7.32
CA LEU A 29 -24.13 5.65 -6.00
C LEU A 29 -25.51 5.01 -5.72
N ASN A 30 -25.51 3.88 -5.05
CA ASN A 30 -26.68 3.01 -4.82
C ASN A 30 -27.23 2.26 -6.05
N GLU A 31 -26.75 2.54 -7.27
CA GLU A 31 -27.20 1.83 -8.50
C GLU A 31 -26.18 0.79 -9.00
N CYS A 32 -25.08 0.58 -8.27
CA CYS A 32 -24.05 -0.37 -8.65
C CYS A 32 -24.49 -1.82 -8.35
N ASN A 33 -24.35 -2.73 -9.31
CA ASN A 33 -24.61 -4.15 -9.11
C ASN A 33 -23.63 -4.81 -8.10
N TYR A 34 -22.47 -4.20 -7.86
CA TYR A 34 -21.48 -4.70 -6.92
C TYR A 34 -21.59 -3.95 -5.60
N ILE A 35 -22.31 -4.52 -4.66
CA ILE A 35 -22.69 -3.88 -3.40
C ILE A 35 -21.45 -3.58 -2.52
N THR A 36 -20.49 -4.51 -2.48
CA THR A 36 -19.32 -4.43 -1.57
C THR A 36 -18.07 -3.79 -2.18
N HIS A 37 -17.84 -3.99 -3.48
CA HIS A 37 -16.61 -3.57 -4.18
C HIS A 37 -16.93 -2.82 -5.48
N GLY A 38 -17.99 -2.05 -5.46
CA GLY A 38 -18.44 -1.27 -6.60
C GLY A 38 -17.96 0.17 -6.59
N ASN A 39 -18.87 1.08 -6.94
CA ASN A 39 -18.59 2.51 -7.04
C ASN A 39 -18.21 3.17 -5.70
N TYR A 40 -18.67 2.67 -4.55
CA TYR A 40 -18.24 3.15 -3.25
C TYR A 40 -16.77 2.84 -2.98
N HIS A 41 -16.27 1.69 -3.41
CA HIS A 41 -14.84 1.39 -3.34
C HIS A 41 -14.02 2.32 -4.23
N ALA A 42 -14.48 2.61 -5.45
CA ALA A 42 -13.82 3.60 -6.30
C ALA A 42 -13.77 4.99 -5.64
N LEU A 43 -14.85 5.38 -4.95
CA LEU A 43 -14.89 6.63 -4.20
C LEU A 43 -13.84 6.66 -3.09
N THR A 44 -13.79 5.63 -2.24
CA THR A 44 -12.81 5.58 -1.13
C THR A 44 -11.37 5.54 -1.64
N VAL A 45 -11.09 4.84 -2.74
CA VAL A 45 -9.77 4.86 -3.40
C VAL A 45 -9.40 6.26 -3.86
N VAL A 46 -10.33 7.00 -4.48
CA VAL A 46 -10.08 8.38 -4.94
C VAL A 46 -9.84 9.32 -3.76
N LEU A 47 -10.65 9.23 -2.69
CA LEU A 47 -10.47 10.06 -1.49
C LEU A 47 -9.09 9.81 -0.85
N LEU A 48 -8.66 8.55 -0.74
CA LEU A 48 -7.33 8.19 -0.27
C LEU A 48 -6.24 8.76 -1.19
N CYS A 49 -6.40 8.58 -2.51
CA CYS A 49 -5.43 9.06 -3.48
C CYS A 49 -5.26 10.58 -3.44
N LYS A 50 -6.34 11.33 -3.29
CA LYS A 50 -6.30 12.78 -3.12
C LYS A 50 -5.45 13.21 -1.92
N LYS A 51 -5.56 12.51 -0.77
CA LYS A 51 -4.73 12.80 0.41
C LYS A 51 -3.27 12.41 0.21
N ILE A 52 -2.99 11.36 -0.54
CA ILE A 52 -1.63 11.02 -0.96
C ILE A 52 -1.06 12.11 -1.89
N MET A 53 -1.86 12.62 -2.83
CA MET A 53 -1.45 13.73 -3.70
C MET A 53 -1.12 14.99 -2.89
N GLU A 54 -1.94 15.36 -1.91
CA GLU A 54 -1.66 16.46 -0.97
C GLU A 54 -0.34 16.25 -0.21
N HIS A 55 -0.04 15.01 0.21
CA HIS A 55 1.22 14.66 0.89
C HIS A 55 2.45 14.92 0.01
N ILE A 56 2.40 14.53 -1.27
CA ILE A 56 3.52 14.72 -2.19
C ILE A 56 3.57 16.12 -2.82
N GLY A 57 2.60 16.98 -2.51
CA GLY A 57 2.50 18.35 -2.97
C GLY A 57 1.76 18.55 -4.29
N LEU A 58 1.09 17.52 -4.82
CA LEU A 58 0.25 17.63 -5.99
C LEU A 58 -1.15 18.16 -5.65
N ASN A 59 -1.70 18.98 -6.57
CA ASN A 59 -3.06 19.46 -6.43
C ASN A 59 -4.07 18.30 -6.58
N PRO A 60 -4.94 18.03 -5.57
CA PRO A 60 -5.91 16.94 -5.61
C PRO A 60 -7.00 17.13 -6.67
N ASP A 61 -7.20 18.34 -7.23
CA ASP A 61 -8.15 18.61 -8.30
C ASP A 61 -7.74 18.00 -9.65
N ARG A 62 -6.49 17.51 -9.77
CA ARG A 62 -6.03 16.73 -10.92
C ARG A 62 -6.65 15.33 -10.96
N LEU A 63 -7.28 14.89 -9.87
CA LEU A 63 -8.01 13.63 -9.79
C LEU A 63 -9.49 13.90 -9.52
N ARG A 64 -10.36 13.46 -10.42
CA ARG A 64 -11.81 13.58 -10.27
C ARG A 64 -12.50 12.24 -10.41
N ILE A 65 -13.48 11.99 -9.55
CA ILE A 65 -14.46 10.93 -9.71
C ILE A 65 -15.84 11.56 -9.89
N GLU A 66 -16.64 10.98 -10.78
CA GLU A 66 -18.01 11.43 -11.01
C GLU A 66 -18.91 10.20 -11.22
N PHE A 67 -20.14 10.31 -10.77
CA PHE A 67 -21.12 9.23 -10.84
C PHE A 67 -22.30 9.62 -11.73
N MET A 68 -22.55 8.79 -12.74
CA MET A 68 -23.58 9.06 -13.74
C MET A 68 -24.15 7.78 -14.32
N SER A 69 -25.36 7.88 -14.86
CA SER A 69 -25.97 6.81 -15.65
C SER A 69 -25.42 6.79 -17.07
N SER A 70 -25.45 5.64 -17.73
CA SER A 70 -25.09 5.52 -19.16
C SER A 70 -25.98 6.36 -20.11
N ALA A 71 -27.16 6.77 -19.66
CA ALA A 71 -28.06 7.64 -20.41
C ALA A 71 -27.73 9.15 -20.30
N GLU A 72 -26.80 9.55 -19.42
CA GLU A 72 -26.49 10.95 -19.12
C GLU A 72 -25.29 11.48 -19.93
N GLY A 73 -25.30 11.26 -21.27
CA GLY A 73 -24.20 11.67 -22.14
C GLY A 73 -23.95 13.20 -22.13
N ILE A 74 -24.99 14.03 -22.01
CA ILE A 74 -24.86 15.50 -21.93
C ILE A 74 -24.14 15.87 -20.63
N PHE A 75 -24.54 15.32 -19.49
CA PHE A 75 -23.89 15.53 -18.20
C PHE A 75 -22.42 15.09 -18.22
N PHE A 76 -22.14 13.93 -18.83
CA PHE A 76 -20.75 13.48 -19.02
C PHE A 76 -19.91 14.49 -19.79
N ALA A 77 -20.43 15.01 -20.91
CA ALA A 77 -19.71 15.98 -21.73
C ALA A 77 -19.42 17.29 -20.96
N GLU A 78 -20.39 17.78 -20.17
CA GLU A 78 -20.23 18.96 -19.33
C GLU A 78 -19.15 18.75 -18.25
N VAL A 79 -19.20 17.61 -17.55
CA VAL A 79 -18.26 17.28 -16.49
C VAL A 79 -16.86 17.13 -17.05
N MET A 80 -16.70 16.47 -18.20
CA MET A 80 -15.41 16.30 -18.86
C MET A 80 -14.85 17.65 -19.35
N SER A 81 -15.69 18.51 -19.91
CA SER A 81 -15.29 19.88 -20.32
C SER A 81 -14.80 20.69 -19.13
N LYS A 82 -15.53 20.68 -18.01
CA LYS A 82 -15.15 21.39 -16.77
C LYS A 82 -13.84 20.82 -16.19
N PHE A 83 -13.69 19.48 -16.19
CA PHE A 83 -12.47 18.85 -15.71
C PHE A 83 -11.26 19.19 -16.59
N GLY A 84 -11.43 19.12 -17.93
CA GLY A 84 -10.37 19.49 -18.88
C GLY A 84 -9.92 20.95 -18.71
N SER A 85 -10.90 21.89 -18.57
CA SER A 85 -10.59 23.30 -18.29
C SER A 85 -9.83 23.47 -16.97
N LYS A 86 -10.20 22.74 -15.93
CA LYS A 86 -9.51 22.76 -14.63
C LYS A 86 -8.08 22.25 -14.72
N VAL A 87 -7.86 21.15 -15.44
CA VAL A 87 -6.50 20.61 -15.66
C VAL A 87 -5.63 21.57 -16.46
N MET A 88 -6.21 22.24 -17.49
CA MET A 88 -5.50 23.27 -18.24
C MET A 88 -5.13 24.47 -17.38
N GLU A 89 -6.04 24.93 -16.49
CA GLU A 89 -5.77 26.00 -15.52
C GLU A 89 -4.62 25.65 -14.57
N LEU A 90 -4.57 24.39 -14.09
CA LEU A 90 -3.50 23.89 -13.23
C LEU A 90 -2.15 23.77 -13.95
N GLY A 91 -2.16 23.75 -15.28
CA GLY A 91 -0.95 23.60 -16.09
C GLY A 91 -0.36 22.18 -16.04
N PRO A 92 0.81 21.96 -16.65
CA PRO A 92 1.45 20.65 -16.69
C PRO A 92 1.76 20.11 -15.29
N LEU A 93 1.66 18.79 -15.14
CA LEU A 93 1.87 18.08 -13.88
C LEU A 93 3.21 18.47 -13.23
N GLY A 94 3.19 18.84 -11.95
CA GLY A 94 4.34 19.27 -11.18
C GLY A 94 4.77 20.71 -11.46
N LYS A 95 4.72 21.19 -12.70
CA LYS A 95 5.05 22.59 -13.01
C LYS A 95 4.05 23.57 -12.41
N GLY A 96 2.77 23.25 -12.47
CA GLY A 96 1.71 24.06 -11.84
C GLY A 96 1.85 24.13 -10.32
N GLU A 97 2.43 23.14 -9.69
CA GLU A 97 2.71 23.09 -8.25
C GLU A 97 4.12 23.57 -7.87
N GLY A 98 4.97 23.92 -8.84
CA GLY A 98 6.35 24.36 -8.60
C GLY A 98 7.29 23.23 -8.14
N ILE A 99 6.97 21.97 -8.46
CA ILE A 99 7.74 20.80 -8.10
C ILE A 99 8.67 20.40 -9.27
N ASP A 100 9.93 20.10 -8.98
CA ASP A 100 10.85 19.55 -9.99
C ASP A 100 10.35 18.20 -10.50
N GLN A 101 10.48 17.96 -11.81
CA GLN A 101 9.95 16.76 -12.46
C GLN A 101 10.63 15.48 -11.98
N ASN A 102 11.94 15.52 -11.69
CA ASN A 102 12.68 14.36 -11.19
C ASN A 102 12.30 14.07 -9.73
N GLU A 103 12.15 15.12 -8.92
CA GLU A 103 11.67 15.01 -7.55
C GLU A 103 10.26 14.41 -7.50
N LEU A 104 9.34 14.91 -8.32
CA LEU A 104 7.98 14.39 -8.41
C LEU A 104 7.96 12.92 -8.81
N LYS A 105 8.74 12.55 -9.82
CA LYS A 105 8.84 11.17 -10.27
C LYS A 105 9.37 10.26 -9.18
N SER A 106 10.39 10.69 -8.44
CA SER A 106 10.94 9.92 -7.31
C SER A 106 9.88 9.72 -6.22
N LYS A 107 9.18 10.77 -5.80
CA LYS A 107 8.10 10.69 -4.82
C LYS A 107 6.97 9.75 -5.25
N LEU A 108 6.54 9.85 -6.50
CA LEU A 108 5.51 8.95 -7.03
C LEU A 108 5.95 7.48 -7.04
N GLU A 109 7.19 7.19 -7.44
CA GLU A 109 7.73 5.83 -7.43
C GLU A 109 7.87 5.28 -6.00
N GLU A 110 8.27 6.09 -5.04
CA GLU A 110 8.34 5.69 -3.62
C GLU A 110 6.96 5.33 -3.09
N ILE A 111 5.96 6.18 -3.33
CA ILE A 111 4.57 5.92 -2.91
C ILE A 111 4.02 4.66 -3.60
N ARG A 112 4.29 4.47 -4.90
CA ARG A 112 3.85 3.30 -5.64
C ARG A 112 4.36 1.99 -5.02
N LYS A 113 5.62 1.96 -4.58
CA LYS A 113 6.18 0.80 -3.84
C LYS A 113 5.45 0.53 -2.52
N LEU A 114 4.86 1.57 -1.92
CA LEU A 114 4.10 1.45 -0.67
C LEU A 114 2.61 1.14 -0.86
N VAL A 115 2.08 1.14 -2.10
CA VAL A 115 0.66 0.88 -2.36
C VAL A 115 0.16 -0.41 -1.70
N PRO A 116 0.86 -1.56 -1.79
CA PRO A 116 0.41 -2.77 -1.12
C PRO A 116 0.28 -2.59 0.41
N TYR A 117 1.25 -1.93 1.04
CA TYR A 117 1.23 -1.60 2.46
C TYR A 117 0.06 -0.66 2.82
N ILE A 118 -0.14 0.41 2.06
CA ILE A 118 -1.23 1.37 2.27
C ILE A 118 -2.58 0.65 2.21
N LYS A 119 -2.77 -0.22 1.24
CA LYS A 119 -4.01 -1.02 1.07
C LYS A 119 -4.25 -1.95 2.25
N VAL A 120 -3.22 -2.59 2.79
CA VAL A 120 -3.34 -3.45 3.97
C VAL A 120 -3.74 -2.64 5.20
N VAL A 121 -3.05 -1.53 5.48
CA VAL A 121 -3.32 -0.69 6.67
C VAL A 121 -4.68 0.02 6.58
N LYS A 122 -5.12 0.41 5.38
CA LYS A 122 -6.38 1.14 5.15
C LYS A 122 -7.53 0.24 4.68
N ASN A 123 -7.37 -1.07 4.74
CA ASN A 123 -8.34 -2.03 4.20
C ASN A 123 -9.77 -1.81 4.71
N GLU A 124 -9.96 -1.58 6.01
CA GLU A 124 -11.28 -1.33 6.60
C GLU A 124 -11.93 -0.05 6.05
N LYS A 125 -11.16 1.06 5.97
CA LYS A 125 -11.65 2.30 5.39
C LYS A 125 -11.94 2.16 3.90
N LEU A 126 -11.10 1.44 3.16
CA LEU A 126 -11.31 1.20 1.72
C LEU A 126 -12.56 0.33 1.44
N ALA A 127 -12.92 -0.55 2.37
CA ALA A 127 -14.14 -1.36 2.28
C ALA A 127 -15.40 -0.65 2.76
N SER A 128 -15.28 0.56 3.33
CA SER A 128 -16.41 1.32 3.89
C SER A 128 -17.32 1.87 2.80
N ARG A 129 -18.60 1.94 3.10
CA ARG A 129 -19.63 2.54 2.25
C ARG A 129 -19.98 3.93 2.77
N LEU A 130 -19.61 4.97 2.03
CA LEU A 130 -19.82 6.36 2.38
C LEU A 130 -21.11 6.86 1.71
N GLU A 131 -22.20 6.93 2.46
CA GLU A 131 -23.50 7.35 1.94
C GLU A 131 -23.69 8.88 1.98
N ASN A 132 -23.02 9.55 2.93
CA ASN A 132 -23.15 10.99 3.12
C ASN A 132 -21.95 11.74 2.50
N PRO A 133 -22.16 12.59 1.45
CA PRO A 133 -21.12 13.38 0.84
C PRO A 133 -20.37 14.33 1.80
N GLU A 134 -21.03 14.80 2.87
CA GLU A 134 -20.40 15.70 3.88
C GLU A 134 -19.25 15.02 4.64
N GLN A 135 -19.18 13.69 4.59
CA GLN A 135 -18.12 12.90 5.23
C GLN A 135 -16.88 12.73 4.36
N TYR A 136 -16.97 12.99 3.05
CA TYR A 136 -15.90 12.64 2.10
C TYR A 136 -14.58 13.34 2.44
N ASP A 137 -14.60 14.66 2.68
CA ASP A 137 -13.39 15.44 2.96
C ASP A 137 -12.71 15.06 4.29
N LYS A 138 -13.51 14.54 5.24
CA LYS A 138 -13.06 14.15 6.58
C LYS A 138 -12.70 12.67 6.70
N PHE A 139 -13.03 11.87 5.69
CA PHE A 139 -12.89 10.42 5.77
C PHE A 139 -11.42 9.96 5.84
N PHE A 140 -10.58 10.59 5.05
CA PHE A 140 -9.14 10.52 5.17
C PHE A 140 -8.61 11.92 5.49
N THR A 141 -7.73 12.05 6.47
CA THR A 141 -7.08 13.32 6.80
C THR A 141 -5.65 13.33 6.27
N LYS A 142 -5.12 14.51 5.98
CA LYS A 142 -3.73 14.66 5.57
C LYS A 142 -2.78 14.14 6.65
N ASP A 143 -3.00 14.52 7.91
CA ASP A 143 -2.18 14.11 9.05
C ASP A 143 -2.12 12.58 9.21
N GLU A 144 -3.26 11.90 8.97
CA GLU A 144 -3.33 10.44 8.99
C GLU A 144 -2.44 9.81 7.90
N ILE A 145 -2.40 10.42 6.72
CA ILE A 145 -1.59 9.92 5.61
C ILE A 145 -0.11 10.29 5.80
N ASP A 146 0.18 11.51 6.24
CA ASP A 146 1.54 11.96 6.56
C ASP A 146 2.18 11.02 7.62
N LYS A 147 1.42 10.69 8.67
CA LYS A 147 1.86 9.74 9.68
C LYS A 147 2.05 8.32 9.12
N LEU A 148 1.11 7.83 8.31
CA LEU A 148 1.20 6.50 7.69
C LEU A 148 2.46 6.36 6.84
N LEU A 149 2.82 7.40 6.09
CA LEU A 149 3.94 7.38 5.16
C LEU A 149 5.28 7.67 5.84
N SER A 150 5.31 8.43 6.93
CA SER A 150 6.52 8.68 7.73
C SER A 150 6.86 7.53 8.68
N GLU A 151 5.84 6.84 9.22
CA GLU A 151 6.01 5.74 10.17
C GLU A 151 5.78 4.37 9.52
N VAL A 152 6.33 4.15 8.33
CA VAL A 152 6.18 2.86 7.62
C VAL A 152 6.72 1.73 8.48
N ILE A 153 5.85 0.75 8.78
CA ILE A 153 6.22 -0.45 9.54
C ILE A 153 6.88 -1.45 8.59
N SER A 154 8.12 -1.80 8.87
CA SER A 154 8.85 -2.87 8.20
C SER A 154 9.10 -4.03 9.17
N TYR A 155 9.36 -5.21 8.62
CA TYR A 155 9.63 -6.40 9.43
C TYR A 155 11.01 -6.93 9.11
N TYR A 156 11.71 -7.39 10.17
CA TYR A 156 13.04 -7.96 10.09
C TYR A 156 13.09 -9.28 10.85
N ILE A 157 13.80 -10.26 10.34
CA ILE A 157 14.02 -11.53 11.03
C ILE A 157 15.41 -11.50 11.66
N ASP A 158 15.43 -11.48 12.99
CA ASP A 158 16.65 -11.54 13.78
C ASP A 158 17.34 -12.90 13.56
N PRO A 159 18.55 -12.90 12.97
CA PRO A 159 19.23 -14.13 12.64
C PRO A 159 19.67 -14.94 13.86
N GLU A 160 19.90 -14.29 15.01
CA GLU A 160 20.32 -14.97 16.23
C GLU A 160 19.15 -15.73 16.88
N LYS A 161 17.93 -15.26 16.70
CA LYS A 161 16.71 -15.84 17.26
C LYS A 161 16.01 -16.82 16.33
N CYS A 162 16.23 -16.70 15.02
CA CYS A 162 15.55 -17.52 14.03
C CYS A 162 15.98 -18.98 14.11
N GLN A 163 15.01 -19.89 14.24
CA GLN A 163 15.24 -21.34 14.35
C GLN A 163 14.87 -22.10 13.08
N ALA A 164 14.73 -21.43 11.94
CA ALA A 164 14.36 -22.04 10.64
C ALA A 164 13.11 -22.94 10.72
N CYS A 165 12.09 -22.51 11.47
CA CYS A 165 10.88 -23.30 11.69
C CYS A 165 9.90 -23.28 10.50
N MET A 166 10.18 -22.51 9.44
CA MET A 166 9.39 -22.40 8.21
C MET A 166 7.99 -21.78 8.37
N THR A 167 7.55 -21.44 9.58
CA THR A 167 6.17 -20.98 9.83
C THR A 167 5.87 -19.66 9.12
N CYS A 168 6.75 -18.68 9.25
CA CYS A 168 6.57 -17.37 8.58
C CYS A 168 6.62 -17.47 7.06
N ALA A 169 7.51 -18.30 6.50
CA ALA A 169 7.64 -18.49 5.06
C ALA A 169 6.38 -19.12 4.46
N LYS A 170 5.84 -20.16 5.09
CA LYS A 170 4.61 -20.85 4.65
C LYS A 170 3.35 -19.99 4.73
N ARG A 171 3.35 -18.96 5.58
CA ARG A 171 2.22 -18.05 5.78
C ARG A 171 2.35 -16.74 5.05
N CYS A 172 3.49 -16.46 4.39
CA CYS A 172 3.69 -15.24 3.65
C CYS A 172 2.80 -15.22 2.39
N PRO A 173 1.86 -14.26 2.26
CA PRO A 173 0.91 -14.23 1.14
C PRO A 173 1.55 -13.88 -0.21
N VAL A 174 2.77 -13.31 -0.20
CA VAL A 174 3.51 -12.88 -1.39
C VAL A 174 4.86 -13.57 -1.54
N GLU A 175 5.10 -14.62 -0.76
CA GLU A 175 6.34 -15.40 -0.81
C GLU A 175 7.63 -14.56 -0.69
N ALA A 176 7.55 -13.47 0.08
CA ALA A 176 8.67 -12.55 0.28
C ALA A 176 9.72 -13.05 1.28
N ILE A 177 9.62 -14.30 1.77
CA ILE A 177 10.55 -14.84 2.76
C ILE A 177 11.40 -15.95 2.16
N ILE A 178 12.68 -15.63 1.94
CA ILE A 178 13.67 -16.62 1.54
C ILE A 178 13.87 -17.58 2.71
N SER A 179 13.68 -18.85 2.45
CA SER A 179 13.76 -19.90 3.47
C SER A 179 14.34 -21.18 2.90
N ALA A 180 15.22 -21.81 3.69
CA ALA A 180 15.72 -23.15 3.38
C ALA A 180 15.86 -23.95 4.67
N LYS A 181 16.01 -25.27 4.54
CA LYS A 181 16.17 -26.17 5.68
C LYS A 181 17.45 -25.82 6.46
N ASN A 182 17.32 -25.60 7.76
CA ASN A 182 18.41 -25.22 8.65
C ASN A 182 19.10 -23.89 8.27
N GLN A 183 18.41 -22.99 7.60
CA GLN A 183 18.91 -21.65 7.32
C GLN A 183 18.03 -20.58 7.97
N VAL A 184 18.67 -19.52 8.46
CA VAL A 184 17.97 -18.33 8.92
C VAL A 184 17.13 -17.77 7.77
N HIS A 185 15.88 -17.47 8.05
CA HIS A 185 15.00 -16.86 7.07
C HIS A 185 15.32 -15.38 6.88
N VAL A 186 15.09 -14.87 5.68
CA VAL A 186 15.31 -13.46 5.32
C VAL A 186 14.09 -12.94 4.59
N ILE A 187 13.67 -11.71 4.92
CA ILE A 187 12.58 -11.02 4.22
C ILE A 187 13.16 -10.22 3.06
N GLU A 188 12.74 -10.50 1.83
CA GLU A 188 12.98 -9.66 0.67
C GLU A 188 12.11 -8.41 0.76
N GLN A 189 12.71 -7.29 1.16
CA GLN A 189 11.97 -6.05 1.43
C GLN A 189 11.26 -5.49 0.19
N GLU A 190 11.78 -5.76 -1.00
CA GLU A 190 11.18 -5.32 -2.28
C GLU A 190 9.89 -6.07 -2.62
N LYS A 191 9.77 -7.34 -2.23
CA LYS A 191 8.56 -8.15 -2.40
C LYS A 191 7.59 -8.01 -1.23
N CYS A 192 8.08 -7.56 -0.08
CA CYS A 192 7.30 -7.53 1.15
C CYS A 192 6.21 -6.45 1.13
N ILE A 193 4.95 -6.85 1.25
CA ILE A 193 3.79 -5.94 1.38
C ILE A 193 3.58 -5.44 2.81
N LYS A 194 4.48 -5.76 3.73
CA LYS A 194 4.47 -5.29 5.13
C LYS A 194 3.18 -5.61 5.90
N CYS A 195 2.52 -6.72 5.59
CA CYS A 195 1.24 -7.13 6.20
C CYS A 195 1.32 -7.57 7.67
N GLY A 196 2.51 -7.88 8.18
CA GLY A 196 2.69 -8.29 9.57
C GLY A 196 2.49 -9.78 9.85
N THR A 197 1.96 -10.57 8.93
CA THR A 197 1.69 -12.00 9.15
C THR A 197 2.89 -12.76 9.70
N CYS A 198 4.10 -12.50 9.19
CA CYS A 198 5.32 -13.15 9.67
C CYS A 198 5.62 -12.85 11.16
N PHE A 199 5.28 -11.66 11.63
CA PHE A 199 5.41 -11.26 13.03
C PHE A 199 4.40 -11.99 13.91
N GLU A 200 3.14 -12.07 13.50
CA GLU A 200 2.06 -12.70 14.24
C GLU A 200 2.25 -14.23 14.41
N VAL A 201 2.71 -14.88 13.32
CA VAL A 201 2.88 -16.35 13.31
C VAL A 201 4.22 -16.83 13.85
N CYS A 202 5.15 -15.92 14.17
CA CYS A 202 6.43 -16.30 14.74
C CYS A 202 6.22 -16.86 16.15
N PRO A 203 6.66 -18.11 16.44
CA PRO A 203 6.47 -18.68 17.76
C PRO A 203 7.06 -17.80 18.85
N THR A 204 6.28 -17.53 19.90
CA THR A 204 6.66 -16.66 21.02
C THR A 204 7.96 -17.07 21.71
N LYS A 205 8.26 -18.38 21.75
CA LYS A 205 9.52 -18.91 22.27
C LYS A 205 10.77 -18.45 21.50
N PHE A 206 10.61 -18.03 20.26
CA PHE A 206 11.71 -17.52 19.44
C PHE A 206 11.66 -16.00 19.31
N SER A 207 10.46 -15.44 19.08
CA SER A 207 10.23 -13.99 18.86
C SER A 207 11.26 -13.39 17.91
N ALA A 208 11.55 -14.12 16.82
CA ALA A 208 12.64 -13.77 15.91
C ALA A 208 12.26 -12.66 14.92
N VAL A 209 10.96 -12.40 14.71
CA VAL A 209 10.51 -11.32 13.84
C VAL A 209 10.29 -10.06 14.67
N THR A 210 10.91 -8.96 14.25
CA THR A 210 10.80 -7.65 14.90
C THR A 210 10.16 -6.62 13.98
N LYS A 211 9.47 -5.63 14.56
CA LYS A 211 8.93 -4.46 13.86
C LYS A 211 9.95 -3.34 13.89
N ILE A 212 10.14 -2.68 12.75
CA ILE A 212 10.98 -1.49 12.59
C ILE A 212 10.05 -0.40 12.05
N ILE A 213 9.97 0.74 12.74
CA ILE A 213 9.06 1.84 12.41
C ILE A 213 9.89 3.03 11.95
N GLY A 214 9.61 3.55 10.74
CA GLY A 214 10.24 4.76 10.20
C GLY A 214 11.76 4.70 10.05
N ALA A 215 12.39 3.54 10.23
CA ALA A 215 13.83 3.36 10.14
C ALA A 215 14.22 2.35 9.04
N PRO A 216 15.42 2.44 8.48
CA PRO A 216 15.91 1.48 7.50
C PRO A 216 16.04 0.09 8.13
N VAL A 217 15.66 -0.92 7.36
CA VAL A 217 15.81 -2.31 7.77
C VAL A 217 17.29 -2.72 7.68
N PRO A 218 17.84 -3.41 8.69
CA PRO A 218 19.19 -3.93 8.62
C PRO A 218 19.41 -4.81 7.37
N PRO A 219 20.61 -4.78 6.79
CA PRO A 219 20.91 -5.62 5.64
C PRO A 219 20.75 -7.10 6.01
N PRO A 220 20.26 -7.94 5.08
CA PRO A 220 20.12 -9.37 5.34
C PRO A 220 21.50 -10.03 5.52
N LEU A 221 21.54 -11.09 6.33
CA LEU A 221 22.75 -11.90 6.41
C LEU A 221 23.14 -12.43 5.02
N PRO A 222 24.45 -12.38 4.67
CA PRO A 222 24.95 -13.04 3.48
C PRO A 222 24.57 -14.54 3.47
N GLU A 223 24.31 -15.09 2.31
CA GLU A 223 23.80 -16.46 2.16
C GLU A 223 24.70 -17.51 2.84
N GLU A 224 26.01 -17.31 2.75
CA GLU A 224 27.04 -18.16 3.37
C GLU A 224 26.92 -18.25 4.91
N LYS A 225 26.39 -17.20 5.55
CA LYS A 225 26.27 -17.11 7.02
C LYS A 225 24.88 -17.51 7.54
N ARG A 226 23.95 -17.91 6.67
CA ARG A 226 22.57 -18.24 7.08
C ARG A 226 22.41 -19.62 7.69
N THR A 227 23.40 -20.49 7.62
CA THR A 227 23.30 -21.85 8.13
C THR A 227 23.27 -21.90 9.65
N ILE A 228 22.22 -22.51 10.22
CA ILE A 228 22.07 -22.71 11.66
C ILE A 228 22.80 -23.99 12.08
N VAL A 229 23.86 -23.82 12.81
CA VAL A 229 24.54 -24.95 13.48
C VAL A 229 23.82 -25.25 14.80
N ARG A 230 22.93 -26.23 14.79
CA ARG A 230 22.29 -26.69 16.03
C ARG A 230 23.33 -27.39 16.89
N LYS A 231 23.68 -26.82 18.04
CA LYS A 231 24.43 -27.55 19.07
C LYS A 231 23.61 -28.80 19.44
N LYS A 232 24.17 -30.00 19.25
CA LYS A 232 23.58 -31.22 19.78
C LYS A 232 23.42 -31.01 21.28
N LYS A 233 22.21 -31.17 21.83
CA LYS A 233 22.03 -31.32 23.26
C LYS A 233 22.83 -32.57 23.63
N GLU A 234 23.89 -32.41 24.42
CA GLU A 234 24.53 -33.54 25.12
C GLU A 234 23.42 -34.23 25.92
N LYS A 235 23.16 -35.49 25.59
CA LYS A 235 22.34 -36.33 26.41
C LYS A 235 23.13 -36.51 27.72
N GLY A 236 22.63 -35.89 28.78
CA GLY A 236 23.09 -36.19 30.11
C GLY A 236 22.98 -37.70 30.33
N GLU A 237 24.08 -38.35 30.56
CA GLU A 237 24.14 -39.71 31.06
C GLU A 237 23.34 -39.73 32.35
N GLY A 238 22.22 -40.42 32.34
CA GLY A 238 21.47 -40.71 33.55
C GLY A 238 22.27 -41.73 34.38
N ASP A 239 22.63 -41.31 35.57
CA ASP A 239 23.13 -42.16 36.59
C ASP A 239 22.15 -43.31 36.80
N LYS A 240 22.67 -44.52 36.60
CA LYS A 240 22.08 -45.73 37.12
C LYS A 240 22.70 -45.97 38.49
N GLU A 241 21.93 -45.85 39.52
CA GLU A 241 22.01 -46.63 40.76
C GLU A 241 20.61 -47.01 41.19
#